data_b55d3cf9944a964a46525e853cd6da9d
#
_entry.id   b55d3cf9944a964a46525e853cd6da9d
#
_cell.length_a   1.000
_cell.length_b   1.000
_cell.length_c   1.000
_cell.angle_alpha   90.00
_cell.angle_beta   90.00
_cell.angle_gamma   90.00
#
_symmetry.space_group_name_H-M   'P 1'
#
loop_
_entity.id
_entity.type
_entity.pdbx_description
1 polymer ?
#
loop_
_entity_poly.entity_id
_entity_poly.type
_entity_poly.pdbx_seq_one_letter_code
_entity_poly.pdbx_strand_id
1 'polypeptide(L)'
;DHIAIQTQYLLKAVDAIGRFFSAEGVARMYSGGFEMQVEPVKGHKYIWACDVAGQEEETTDVEASVGIHKRDALTFIVGDLLRDGTVVPICLYQWVGKQHSKVRDMLPKIIRYWGAIGGVCDGTGIGEPLAYHLKELFDRNNDGLVEAYKFKAAGDESKSKLGYLAYDFNHNDLIKVPKAPEDPDQLELWKELRWQVEHLTREAKRQQTINFYVPANAEPRKPGHVPHDDLVMALFLLMRAARNIDPNTGKATAFDREKSGV
;
A
#
# COMPACT_ATOMS: atom_id res chain seq x y z
N ASP A 1 -18.54 -6.59 9.20
CA ASP A 1 -19.49 -7.26 8.29
C ASP A 1 -18.82 -7.58 6.95
N HIS A 2 -18.31 -8.80 6.84
CA HIS A 2 -17.61 -9.23 5.62
C HIS A 2 -18.59 -9.36 4.46
N ILE A 3 -18.27 -8.83 3.26
CA ILE A 3 -19.15 -8.83 2.09
C ILE A 3 -19.63 -10.24 1.74
N ALA A 4 -18.76 -11.25 1.82
CA ALA A 4 -19.12 -12.64 1.57
C ALA A 4 -20.17 -13.15 2.59
N ILE A 5 -20.10 -12.70 3.85
CA ILE A 5 -21.10 -13.02 4.87
C ILE A 5 -22.41 -12.32 4.55
N GLN A 6 -22.38 -11.05 4.15
CA GLN A 6 -23.59 -10.32 3.79
C GLN A 6 -24.30 -10.93 2.59
N THR A 7 -23.57 -11.34 1.55
CA THR A 7 -24.14 -11.92 0.33
C THR A 7 -24.56 -13.36 0.49
N GLN A 8 -23.77 -14.20 1.16
CA GLN A 8 -24.02 -15.64 1.23
C GLN A 8 -24.92 -16.05 2.40
N TYR A 9 -24.75 -15.41 3.56
CA TYR A 9 -25.47 -15.80 4.78
C TYR A 9 -26.65 -14.91 5.11
N LEU A 10 -26.55 -13.61 4.83
CA LEU A 10 -27.61 -12.67 5.13
C LEU A 10 -28.51 -12.38 3.93
N LEU A 11 -28.21 -12.94 2.75
CA LEU A 11 -28.95 -12.74 1.50
C LEU A 11 -29.17 -11.26 1.17
N LYS A 12 -28.31 -10.37 1.65
CA LYS A 12 -28.39 -8.96 1.33
C LYS A 12 -27.86 -8.73 -0.08
N ALA A 13 -28.63 -8.06 -0.90
CA ALA A 13 -28.13 -7.52 -2.16
C ALA A 13 -27.03 -6.52 -1.84
N VAL A 14 -25.82 -6.81 -2.29
CA VAL A 14 -24.69 -5.87 -2.22
C VAL A 14 -24.52 -5.31 -3.61
N ASP A 15 -24.49 -3.99 -3.74
CA ASP A 15 -24.21 -3.36 -5.02
C ASP A 15 -22.92 -3.93 -5.61
N ALA A 16 -22.98 -4.31 -6.89
CA ALA A 16 -21.83 -4.88 -7.58
C ALA A 16 -20.63 -3.92 -7.58
N ILE A 17 -20.90 -2.61 -7.58
CA ILE A 17 -19.93 -1.53 -7.50
C ILE A 17 -20.29 -0.64 -6.30
N GLY A 18 -19.32 -0.32 -5.47
CA GLY A 18 -19.52 0.54 -4.30
C GLY A 18 -18.21 1.01 -3.69
N ARG A 19 -18.28 1.89 -2.71
CA ARG A 19 -17.08 2.33 -1.97
C ARG A 19 -16.37 1.13 -1.36
N PHE A 20 -15.04 1.16 -1.40
CA PHE A 20 -14.23 0.11 -0.81
C PHE A 20 -14.37 0.12 0.72
N PHE A 21 -14.11 1.23 1.37
CA PHE A 21 -14.34 1.41 2.80
C PHE A 21 -15.66 2.15 3.04
N SER A 22 -16.36 1.80 4.11
CA SER A 22 -17.51 2.58 4.58
C SER A 22 -17.05 3.93 5.17
N ALA A 23 -17.94 4.93 5.21
CA ALA A 23 -17.62 6.21 5.83
C ALA A 23 -17.18 6.06 7.30
N GLU A 24 -17.80 5.13 8.04
CA GLU A 24 -17.40 4.77 9.40
C GLU A 24 -16.02 4.14 9.46
N GLY A 25 -15.70 3.22 8.52
CA GLY A 25 -14.38 2.60 8.41
C GLY A 25 -13.29 3.61 8.14
N VAL A 26 -13.54 4.58 7.24
CA VAL A 26 -12.62 5.70 7.00
C VAL A 26 -12.46 6.55 8.26
N ALA A 27 -13.57 6.93 8.94
CA ALA A 27 -13.50 7.72 10.16
C ALA A 27 -12.67 7.03 11.26
N ARG A 28 -12.79 5.71 11.43
CA ARG A 28 -11.97 4.93 12.35
C ARG A 28 -10.47 4.97 12.01
N MET A 29 -10.11 4.86 10.74
CA MET A 29 -8.71 4.96 10.31
C MET A 29 -8.06 6.28 10.78
N TYR A 30 -8.80 7.39 10.72
CA TYR A 30 -8.31 8.73 11.04
C TYR A 30 -8.54 9.15 12.50
N SER A 31 -9.03 8.26 13.37
CA SER A 31 -9.36 8.60 14.78
C SER A 31 -8.23 8.35 15.78
N GLY A 32 -7.09 7.79 15.36
CA GLY A 32 -6.06 7.26 16.28
C GLY A 32 -5.22 8.31 17.02
N GLY A 33 -5.24 9.57 16.60
CA GLY A 33 -4.44 10.62 17.24
C GLY A 33 -2.94 10.54 16.99
N PHE A 34 -2.48 9.65 16.11
CA PHE A 34 -1.08 9.48 15.74
C PHE A 34 -0.57 10.69 14.94
N GLU A 35 0.76 10.87 14.95
CA GLU A 35 1.46 11.93 14.24
C GLU A 35 2.34 11.33 13.13
N MET A 36 2.53 12.08 12.04
CA MET A 36 3.58 11.76 11.06
C MET A 36 4.95 11.91 11.73
N GLN A 37 5.93 11.11 11.30
CA GLN A 37 7.28 11.17 11.85
C GLN A 37 8.26 11.64 10.77
N VAL A 38 9.20 12.48 11.15
CA VAL A 38 10.29 12.96 10.28
C VAL A 38 11.60 12.22 10.53
N GLU A 39 11.70 11.54 11.66
CA GLU A 39 12.86 10.75 12.09
C GLU A 39 12.45 9.52 12.90
N PRO A 40 13.30 8.47 12.92
CA PRO A 40 13.02 7.27 13.68
C PRO A 40 13.07 7.49 15.19
N VAL A 41 12.09 6.96 15.89
CA VAL A 41 11.98 7.00 17.36
C VAL A 41 12.50 5.69 17.96
N LYS A 42 13.34 5.79 18.98
CA LYS A 42 13.93 4.61 19.65
C LYS A 42 12.85 3.70 20.25
N GLY A 43 12.93 2.42 19.95
CA GLY A 43 12.02 1.40 20.48
C GLY A 43 10.80 1.13 19.61
N HIS A 44 10.58 1.92 18.56
CA HIS A 44 9.56 1.63 17.54
C HIS A 44 10.06 0.56 16.55
N LYS A 45 9.13 -0.12 15.91
CA LYS A 45 9.40 -1.11 14.86
C LYS A 45 8.85 -0.60 13.54
N TYR A 46 9.75 -0.27 12.64
CA TYR A 46 9.37 0.23 11.32
C TYR A 46 9.32 -0.89 10.30
N ILE A 47 8.32 -0.79 9.43
CA ILE A 47 8.14 -1.61 8.25
C ILE A 47 7.95 -0.71 7.05
N TRP A 48 8.07 -1.24 5.85
CA TRP A 48 7.91 -0.43 4.64
C TRP A 48 7.11 -1.15 3.56
N ALA A 49 6.57 -0.37 2.65
CA ALA A 49 5.96 -0.86 1.42
C ALA A 49 6.35 0.02 0.23
N CYS A 50 6.46 -0.61 -0.93
CA CYS A 50 6.77 0.05 -2.19
C CYS A 50 5.81 -0.42 -3.27
N ASP A 51 5.08 0.51 -3.86
CA ASP A 51 4.31 0.31 -5.08
C ASP A 51 5.09 0.89 -6.26
N VAL A 52 5.40 0.05 -7.25
CA VAL A 52 6.31 0.41 -8.35
C VAL A 52 5.51 0.76 -9.58
N ALA A 53 5.55 2.02 -9.94
CA ALA A 53 4.89 2.54 -11.14
C ALA A 53 5.31 1.80 -12.41
N GLY A 54 4.35 1.54 -13.28
CA GLY A 54 4.58 1.12 -14.65
C GLY A 54 5.43 2.16 -15.41
N GLN A 55 6.35 1.74 -16.28
CA GLN A 55 6.87 2.64 -17.30
C GLN A 55 5.78 2.82 -18.35
N GLU A 56 5.46 4.07 -18.66
CA GLU A 56 4.71 4.33 -19.89
C GLU A 56 5.53 3.82 -21.08
N GLU A 57 4.86 3.13 -21.98
CA GLU A 57 5.30 3.05 -23.38
C GLU A 57 5.61 4.46 -23.86
N GLU A 58 6.72 4.64 -24.57
CA GLU A 58 7.22 5.92 -25.06
C GLU A 58 6.05 6.83 -25.53
N THR A 59 5.75 7.84 -24.73
CA THR A 59 4.80 8.87 -25.13
C THR A 59 5.36 9.58 -26.34
N THR A 60 4.61 9.60 -27.43
CA THR A 60 4.95 10.42 -28.60
C THR A 60 5.05 11.89 -28.17
N ASP A 61 5.98 12.65 -28.77
CA ASP A 61 6.23 14.07 -28.46
C ASP A 61 4.98 14.96 -28.45
N VAL A 62 3.89 14.50 -29.05
CA VAL A 62 2.59 15.19 -29.11
C VAL A 62 1.83 15.10 -27.78
N GLU A 63 1.91 13.98 -27.05
CA GLU A 63 1.22 13.82 -25.76
C GLU A 63 1.95 14.54 -24.63
N ALA A 64 3.26 14.66 -24.72
CA ALA A 64 4.08 15.43 -23.77
C ALA A 64 3.75 16.94 -23.82
N SER A 65 3.31 17.45 -24.99
CA SER A 65 2.96 18.87 -25.18
C SER A 65 1.61 19.26 -24.57
N VAL A 66 0.74 18.31 -24.27
CA VAL A 66 -0.64 18.55 -23.76
C VAL A 66 -0.69 18.55 -22.22
N GLY A 67 0.43 18.27 -21.53
CA GLY A 67 0.52 18.36 -20.06
C GLY A 67 -0.30 17.31 -19.30
N ILE A 68 -0.77 16.25 -19.97
CA ILE A 68 -1.44 15.12 -19.34
C ILE A 68 -0.36 14.17 -18.83
N HIS A 69 0.06 14.36 -17.60
CA HIS A 69 0.97 13.44 -16.92
C HIS A 69 0.22 12.15 -16.54
N LYS A 70 0.14 11.21 -17.48
CA LYS A 70 -0.29 9.81 -17.23
C LYS A 70 0.81 8.97 -16.62
N ARG A 71 1.81 9.58 -15.95
CA ARG A 71 2.93 8.85 -15.37
C ARG A 71 2.52 8.32 -14.02
N ASP A 72 2.47 7.02 -13.89
CA ASP A 72 2.34 6.36 -12.62
C ASP A 72 3.47 6.80 -11.69
N ALA A 73 3.18 6.94 -10.42
CA ALA A 73 4.14 7.37 -9.43
C ALA A 73 4.70 6.17 -8.67
N LEU A 74 6.02 6.08 -8.54
CA LEU A 74 6.58 5.17 -7.56
C LEU A 74 6.28 5.70 -6.16
N THR A 75 5.60 4.90 -5.36
CA THR A 75 5.18 5.25 -4.01
C THR A 75 5.88 4.37 -2.98
N PHE A 76 6.37 4.98 -1.90
CA PHE A 76 7.01 4.29 -0.80
C PHE A 76 6.45 4.80 0.52
N ILE A 77 6.03 3.89 1.38
CA ILE A 77 5.47 4.21 2.70
C ILE A 77 6.32 3.55 3.78
N VAL A 78 6.64 4.31 4.81
CA VAL A 78 7.17 3.79 6.07
C VAL A 78 6.03 3.76 7.07
N GLY A 79 5.86 2.63 7.74
CA GLY A 79 4.87 2.42 8.78
C GLY A 79 5.51 2.04 10.11
N ASP A 80 4.91 2.49 11.20
CA ASP A 80 5.18 2.03 12.54
C ASP A 80 4.28 0.82 12.85
N LEU A 81 4.88 -0.29 13.23
CA LEU A 81 4.18 -1.52 13.61
C LEU A 81 4.09 -1.60 15.13
N LEU A 82 2.92 -1.34 15.66
CA LEU A 82 2.65 -1.37 17.10
C LEU A 82 2.56 -2.80 17.62
N ARG A 83 2.70 -2.97 18.94
CA ARG A 83 2.72 -4.29 19.60
C ARG A 83 1.43 -5.10 19.44
N ASP A 84 0.31 -4.44 19.27
CA ASP A 84 -1.01 -5.05 19.05
C ASP A 84 -1.26 -5.45 17.58
N GLY A 85 -0.30 -5.18 16.69
CA GLY A 85 -0.41 -5.42 15.26
C GLY A 85 -0.99 -4.25 14.47
N THR A 86 -1.32 -3.14 15.14
CA THR A 86 -1.75 -1.91 14.45
C THR A 86 -0.60 -1.35 13.63
N VAL A 87 -0.87 -0.95 12.40
CA VAL A 87 0.08 -0.28 11.52
C VAL A 87 -0.31 1.18 11.31
N VAL A 88 0.67 2.05 11.41
CA VAL A 88 0.49 3.51 11.23
C VAL A 88 1.43 3.97 10.13
N PRO A 89 0.97 4.43 8.95
CA PRO A 89 1.81 4.99 7.90
C PRO A 89 2.35 6.35 8.36
N ILE A 90 3.60 6.40 8.77
CA ILE A 90 4.19 7.57 9.45
C ILE A 90 5.01 8.47 8.55
N CYS A 91 5.40 8.00 7.36
CA CYS A 91 6.13 8.81 6.38
C CYS A 91 5.79 8.33 4.96
N LEU A 92 5.49 9.27 4.07
CA LEU A 92 5.07 9.01 2.71
C LEU A 92 6.09 9.58 1.72
N TYR A 93 6.39 8.84 0.68
CA TYR A 93 7.24 9.27 -0.42
C TYR A 93 6.57 8.94 -1.75
N GLN A 94 6.64 9.85 -2.69
CA GLN A 94 6.16 9.64 -4.05
C GLN A 94 7.09 10.30 -5.07
N TRP A 95 7.41 9.59 -6.13
CA TRP A 95 8.28 10.10 -7.19
C TRP A 95 7.65 9.81 -8.54
N VAL A 96 7.28 10.86 -9.25
CA VAL A 96 6.73 10.80 -10.61
C VAL A 96 7.86 10.86 -11.62
N GLY A 97 7.90 9.91 -12.57
CA GLY A 97 8.87 9.93 -13.68
C GLY A 97 10.35 9.81 -13.28
N LYS A 98 10.66 9.33 -12.07
CA LYS A 98 12.04 9.16 -11.62
C LYS A 98 12.66 7.90 -12.24
N GLN A 99 13.90 8.02 -12.71
CA GLN A 99 14.64 6.86 -13.27
C GLN A 99 14.78 5.74 -12.23
N HIS A 100 14.48 4.51 -12.62
CA HIS A 100 14.56 3.31 -11.76
C HIS A 100 15.93 3.13 -11.10
N SER A 101 17.04 3.45 -11.79
CA SER A 101 18.38 3.38 -11.22
C SER A 101 18.54 4.29 -9.99
N LYS A 102 18.04 5.53 -10.06
CA LYS A 102 18.09 6.48 -8.93
C LYS A 102 17.26 6.01 -7.75
N VAL A 103 16.10 5.41 -8.01
CA VAL A 103 15.23 4.85 -6.97
C VAL A 103 15.90 3.66 -6.31
N ARG A 104 16.50 2.75 -7.10
CA ARG A 104 17.25 1.59 -6.60
C ARG A 104 18.35 1.98 -5.62
N ASP A 105 19.03 3.11 -5.85
CA ASP A 105 20.10 3.60 -4.96
C ASP A 105 19.57 4.34 -3.72
N MET A 106 18.37 4.89 -3.82
CA MET A 106 17.77 5.74 -2.79
C MET A 106 16.99 4.92 -1.75
N LEU A 107 16.15 3.97 -2.17
CA LEU A 107 15.30 3.21 -1.26
C LEU A 107 16.08 2.48 -0.16
N PRO A 108 17.23 1.80 -0.44
CA PRO A 108 18.02 1.18 0.61
C PRO A 108 18.53 2.17 1.67
N LYS A 109 18.78 3.43 1.30
CA LYS A 109 19.20 4.47 2.25
C LYS A 109 18.04 4.87 3.17
N ILE A 110 16.84 5.02 2.62
CA ILE A 110 15.63 5.32 3.39
C ILE A 110 15.31 4.17 4.35
N ILE A 111 15.32 2.92 3.88
CA ILE A 111 15.06 1.73 4.70
C ILE A 111 16.05 1.65 5.88
N ARG A 112 17.35 1.88 5.62
CA ARG A 112 18.37 1.89 6.68
C ARG A 112 18.22 3.07 7.63
N TYR A 113 17.89 4.26 7.13
CA TYR A 113 17.65 5.44 7.95
C TYR A 113 16.55 5.19 8.99
N TRP A 114 15.44 4.58 8.56
CA TRP A 114 14.34 4.24 9.43
C TRP A 114 14.62 3.00 10.31
N GLY A 115 15.68 2.24 10.03
CA GLY A 115 15.93 0.97 10.71
C GLY A 115 14.80 -0.04 10.53
N ALA A 116 14.15 0.00 9.38
CA ALA A 116 12.98 -0.84 9.12
C ALA A 116 13.37 -2.33 9.08
N ILE A 117 12.57 -3.15 9.78
CA ILE A 117 12.84 -4.56 10.01
C ILE A 117 12.35 -5.49 8.90
N GLY A 118 11.49 -5.00 8.02
CA GLY A 118 11.00 -5.76 6.87
C GLY A 118 10.02 -4.96 6.03
N GLY A 119 9.54 -5.54 4.95
CA GLY A 119 8.62 -4.83 4.05
C GLY A 119 8.13 -5.64 2.86
N VAL A 120 7.29 -5.00 2.05
CA VAL A 120 6.72 -5.57 0.83
C VAL A 120 6.93 -4.61 -0.33
N CYS A 121 7.42 -5.12 -1.45
CA CYS A 121 7.55 -4.37 -2.68
C CYS A 121 6.71 -5.03 -3.79
N ASP A 122 6.01 -4.22 -4.59
CA ASP A 122 5.41 -4.75 -5.81
C ASP A 122 6.51 -5.33 -6.71
N GLY A 123 6.42 -6.62 -6.95
CA GLY A 123 7.31 -7.41 -7.81
C GLY A 123 6.67 -7.75 -9.15
N THR A 124 5.64 -7.00 -9.58
CA THR A 124 4.94 -7.24 -10.84
C THR A 124 5.64 -6.48 -11.97
N GLY A 125 5.89 -7.13 -13.09
CA GLY A 125 6.44 -6.49 -14.28
C GLY A 125 7.75 -5.77 -14.02
N ILE A 126 7.79 -4.46 -14.25
CA ILE A 126 9.00 -3.65 -14.08
C ILE A 126 9.46 -3.48 -12.63
N GLY A 127 8.60 -3.72 -11.66
CA GLY A 127 8.93 -3.71 -10.23
C GLY A 127 9.78 -4.90 -9.79
N GLU A 128 9.77 -6.00 -10.56
CA GLU A 128 10.41 -7.26 -10.19
C GLU A 128 11.93 -7.12 -9.88
N PRO A 129 12.75 -6.45 -10.71
CA PRO A 129 14.17 -6.30 -10.41
C PRO A 129 14.44 -5.49 -9.14
N LEU A 130 13.62 -4.47 -8.86
CA LEU A 130 13.73 -3.66 -7.65
C LEU A 130 13.34 -4.46 -6.41
N ALA A 131 12.23 -5.18 -6.46
CA ALA A 131 11.73 -5.98 -5.36
C ALA A 131 12.74 -7.07 -4.95
N TYR A 132 13.30 -7.79 -5.91
CA TYR A 132 14.33 -8.78 -5.63
C TYR A 132 15.63 -8.17 -5.11
N HIS A 133 16.05 -7.01 -5.64
CA HIS A 133 17.22 -6.31 -5.12
C HIS A 133 17.03 -5.90 -3.64
N LEU A 134 15.87 -5.38 -3.27
CA LEU A 134 15.56 -5.04 -1.87
C LEU A 134 15.52 -6.30 -0.99
N LYS A 135 14.96 -7.40 -1.50
CA LYS A 135 14.97 -8.69 -0.80
C LYS A 135 16.40 -9.18 -0.54
N GLU A 136 17.27 -9.19 -1.54
CA GLU A 136 18.69 -9.57 -1.39
C GLU A 136 19.43 -8.70 -0.36
N LEU A 137 19.12 -7.41 -0.28
CA LEU A 137 19.78 -6.50 0.66
C LEU A 137 19.32 -6.65 2.10
N PHE A 138 18.02 -6.91 2.33
CA PHE A 138 17.38 -6.80 3.65
C PHE A 138 16.81 -8.12 4.17
N ASP A 139 16.80 -9.17 3.37
CA ASP A 139 16.34 -10.51 3.76
C ASP A 139 17.29 -11.60 3.25
N ARG A 140 18.59 -11.42 3.52
CA ARG A 140 19.68 -12.29 3.00
C ARG A 140 19.52 -13.76 3.39
N ASN A 141 18.97 -14.02 4.56
CA ASN A 141 18.74 -15.37 5.05
C ASN A 141 17.43 -15.97 4.54
N ASN A 142 16.67 -15.23 3.74
CA ASN A 142 15.34 -15.61 3.27
C ASN A 142 14.39 -15.94 4.45
N ASP A 143 14.45 -15.13 5.52
CA ASP A 143 13.64 -15.30 6.72
C ASP A 143 12.18 -14.88 6.53
N GLY A 144 11.83 -14.34 5.35
CA GLY A 144 10.48 -13.87 5.00
C GLY A 144 10.18 -12.45 5.50
N LEU A 145 11.21 -11.67 5.85
CA LEU A 145 11.05 -10.28 6.28
C LEU A 145 10.80 -9.32 5.12
N VAL A 146 11.24 -9.67 3.91
CA VAL A 146 11.00 -8.89 2.70
C VAL A 146 10.31 -9.74 1.64
N GLU A 147 9.14 -9.30 1.21
CA GLU A 147 8.33 -9.95 0.19
C GLU A 147 8.36 -9.17 -1.13
N ALA A 148 8.68 -9.86 -2.24
CA ALA A 148 8.40 -9.39 -3.59
C ALA A 148 6.98 -9.84 -3.95
N TYR A 149 5.98 -8.99 -3.73
CA TYR A 149 4.57 -9.31 -3.96
C TYR A 149 4.25 -9.26 -5.45
N LYS A 150 3.79 -10.37 -6.02
CA LYS A 150 3.39 -10.45 -7.44
C LYS A 150 1.88 -10.49 -7.56
N PHE A 151 1.30 -9.49 -8.21
CA PHE A 151 -0.13 -9.47 -8.49
C PHE A 151 -0.50 -10.54 -9.51
N LYS A 152 -0.92 -11.71 -9.03
CA LYS A 152 -1.42 -12.81 -9.86
C LYS A 152 -2.93 -12.71 -10.03
N ALA A 153 -3.44 -13.28 -11.12
CA ALA A 153 -4.89 -13.32 -11.37
C ALA A 153 -5.67 -14.11 -10.31
N ALA A 154 -5.03 -15.09 -9.67
CA ALA A 154 -5.59 -15.91 -8.61
C ALA A 154 -4.51 -16.32 -7.61
N GLY A 155 -4.93 -16.86 -6.45
CA GLY A 155 -4.01 -17.33 -5.41
C GLY A 155 -3.78 -16.29 -4.31
N ASP A 156 -2.77 -16.54 -3.45
CA ASP A 156 -2.52 -15.72 -2.25
C ASP A 156 -1.94 -14.34 -2.57
N GLU A 157 -1.34 -14.18 -3.74
CA GLU A 157 -0.77 -12.92 -4.25
C GLU A 157 -1.75 -12.19 -5.19
N SER A 158 -3.04 -12.48 -5.13
CA SER A 158 -4.03 -11.80 -5.97
C SER A 158 -4.38 -10.40 -5.41
N LYS A 159 -4.70 -9.45 -6.32
CA LYS A 159 -5.23 -8.14 -5.93
C LYS A 159 -6.45 -8.29 -5.01
N SER A 160 -7.32 -9.25 -5.27
CA SER A 160 -8.49 -9.55 -4.45
C SER A 160 -8.13 -9.92 -3.01
N LYS A 161 -7.13 -10.77 -2.78
CA LYS A 161 -6.71 -11.14 -1.42
C LYS A 161 -6.08 -9.98 -0.66
N LEU A 162 -5.32 -9.14 -1.35
CA LEU A 162 -4.81 -7.90 -0.76
C LEU A 162 -5.95 -6.98 -0.34
N GLY A 163 -7.00 -6.87 -1.15
CA GLY A 163 -8.20 -6.13 -0.80
C GLY A 163 -8.92 -6.71 0.42
N TYR A 164 -9.07 -8.03 0.52
CA TYR A 164 -9.66 -8.67 1.71
C TYR A 164 -8.81 -8.46 2.97
N LEU A 165 -7.49 -8.49 2.84
CA LEU A 165 -6.60 -8.15 3.95
C LEU A 165 -6.82 -6.71 4.43
N ALA A 166 -6.98 -5.75 3.51
CA ALA A 166 -7.26 -4.36 3.86
C ALA A 166 -8.62 -4.19 4.56
N TYR A 167 -9.65 -4.96 4.18
CA TYR A 167 -10.91 -5.03 4.93
C TYR A 167 -10.70 -5.56 6.34
N ASP A 168 -9.93 -6.65 6.49
CA ASP A 168 -9.64 -7.25 7.80
C ASP A 168 -8.94 -6.25 8.72
N PHE A 169 -7.91 -5.55 8.23
CA PHE A 169 -7.23 -4.50 8.98
C PHE A 169 -8.16 -3.36 9.39
N ASN A 170 -9.01 -2.89 8.46
CA ASN A 170 -9.97 -1.82 8.78
C ASN A 170 -11.07 -2.29 9.75
N HIS A 171 -11.57 -3.51 9.58
CA HIS A 171 -12.62 -4.07 10.44
C HIS A 171 -12.13 -4.27 11.88
N ASN A 172 -10.91 -4.77 12.04
CA ASN A 172 -10.30 -5.05 13.33
C ASN A 172 -9.55 -3.83 13.93
N ASP A 173 -9.69 -2.66 13.32
CA ASP A 173 -9.08 -1.41 13.78
C ASP A 173 -7.53 -1.42 13.79
N LEU A 174 -6.92 -2.25 12.98
CA LEU A 174 -5.47 -2.47 12.88
C LEU A 174 -4.75 -1.52 11.89
N ILE A 175 -5.45 -0.58 11.31
CA ILE A 175 -4.89 0.49 10.46
C ILE A 175 -5.29 1.85 11.01
N LYS A 176 -4.30 2.68 11.30
CA LYS A 176 -4.50 4.06 11.76
C LYS A 176 -3.69 5.01 10.90
N VAL A 177 -4.34 6.03 10.37
CA VAL A 177 -3.68 7.08 9.60
C VAL A 177 -3.40 8.27 10.52
N PRO A 178 -2.19 8.83 10.53
CA PRO A 178 -1.84 9.98 11.36
C PRO A 178 -2.72 11.19 11.08
N LYS A 179 -2.71 12.15 11.99
CA LYS A 179 -3.27 13.49 11.77
C LYS A 179 -2.55 14.16 10.58
N ALA A 180 -3.21 15.16 10.01
CA ALA A 180 -2.60 15.97 8.96
C ALA A 180 -1.29 16.61 9.47
N PRO A 181 -0.16 16.37 8.79
CA PRO A 181 1.13 16.92 9.20
C PRO A 181 1.24 18.41 8.92
N GLU A 182 2.19 19.09 9.61
CA GLU A 182 2.50 20.48 9.35
C GLU A 182 3.46 20.65 8.15
N ASP A 183 4.31 19.66 7.88
CA ASP A 183 5.22 19.67 6.74
C ASP A 183 4.42 19.71 5.42
N PRO A 184 4.66 20.70 4.54
CA PRO A 184 3.86 20.89 3.33
C PRO A 184 3.93 19.73 2.35
N ASP A 185 5.09 19.07 2.21
CA ASP A 185 5.29 17.98 1.26
C ASP A 185 4.55 16.72 1.77
N GLN A 186 4.69 16.40 3.06
CA GLN A 186 3.93 15.32 3.68
C GLN A 186 2.43 15.61 3.70
N LEU A 187 2.03 16.87 3.90
CA LEU A 187 0.62 17.28 3.90
C LEU A 187 -0.05 17.03 2.52
N GLU A 188 0.64 17.32 1.42
CA GLU A 188 0.10 17.06 0.08
C GLU A 188 -0.06 15.55 -0.18
N LEU A 189 0.92 14.73 0.20
CA LEU A 189 0.82 13.26 0.09
C LEU A 189 -0.25 12.70 1.03
N TRP A 190 -0.37 13.23 2.25
CA TRP A 190 -1.41 12.84 3.19
C TRP A 190 -2.82 13.16 2.67
N LYS A 191 -3.03 14.35 2.09
CA LYS A 191 -4.30 14.73 1.45
C LYS A 191 -4.61 13.82 0.26
N GLU A 192 -3.59 13.45 -0.51
CA GLU A 192 -3.73 12.55 -1.65
C GLU A 192 -4.11 11.14 -1.19
N LEU A 193 -3.41 10.58 -0.20
CA LEU A 193 -3.75 9.28 0.38
C LEU A 193 -5.18 9.27 0.92
N ARG A 194 -5.58 10.31 1.66
CA ARG A 194 -6.93 10.44 2.19
C ARG A 194 -7.96 10.45 1.07
N TRP A 195 -7.72 11.25 0.02
CA TRP A 195 -8.60 11.33 -1.13
C TRP A 195 -8.73 9.97 -1.83
N GLN A 196 -7.62 9.25 -2.05
CA GLN A 196 -7.64 7.92 -2.64
C GLN A 196 -8.43 6.92 -1.78
N VAL A 197 -8.24 6.91 -0.47
CA VAL A 197 -9.00 6.05 0.47
C VAL A 197 -10.50 6.35 0.42
N GLU A 198 -10.89 7.63 0.38
CA GLU A 198 -12.29 8.05 0.34
C GLU A 198 -12.98 7.74 -1.00
N HIS A 199 -12.22 7.70 -2.12
CA HIS A 199 -12.74 7.45 -3.46
C HIS A 199 -12.49 6.02 -3.96
N LEU A 200 -11.75 5.22 -3.20
CA LEU A 200 -11.48 3.83 -3.57
C LEU A 200 -12.80 3.08 -3.72
N THR A 201 -12.98 2.52 -4.90
CA THR A 201 -14.18 1.79 -5.30
C THR A 201 -13.87 0.30 -5.38
N ARG A 202 -14.81 -0.53 -5.00
CA ARG A 202 -14.77 -1.98 -5.19
C ARG A 202 -15.77 -2.42 -6.23
N GLU A 203 -15.41 -3.44 -6.95
CA GLU A 203 -16.27 -4.15 -7.89
C GLU A 203 -16.23 -5.63 -7.55
N ALA A 204 -17.39 -6.19 -7.19
CA ALA A 204 -17.51 -7.62 -6.98
C ALA A 204 -17.45 -8.35 -8.34
N LYS A 205 -16.56 -9.33 -8.46
CA LYS A 205 -16.42 -10.19 -9.64
C LYS A 205 -16.93 -11.62 -9.33
N ARG A 206 -17.02 -12.43 -10.37
CA ARG A 206 -17.37 -13.84 -10.22
C ARG A 206 -16.39 -14.57 -9.29
N GLN A 207 -16.83 -15.66 -8.65
CA GLN A 207 -15.99 -16.50 -7.77
C GLN A 207 -15.50 -15.82 -6.49
N GLN A 208 -16.32 -14.91 -5.91
CA GLN A 208 -16.00 -14.22 -4.65
C GLN A 208 -14.72 -13.38 -4.71
N THR A 209 -14.27 -12.97 -5.89
CA THR A 209 -13.17 -12.05 -6.05
C THR A 209 -13.67 -10.62 -6.10
N ILE A 210 -12.83 -9.71 -5.64
CA ILE A 210 -13.07 -8.26 -5.73
C ILE A 210 -11.97 -7.63 -6.58
N ASN A 211 -12.35 -6.67 -7.39
CA ASN A 211 -11.43 -5.68 -7.92
C ASN A 211 -11.59 -4.38 -7.14
N PHE A 212 -10.55 -3.57 -7.07
CA PHE A 212 -10.63 -2.24 -6.46
C PHE A 212 -9.72 -1.28 -7.21
N TYR A 213 -10.16 -0.04 -7.29
CA TYR A 213 -9.49 1.02 -8.05
C TYR A 213 -10.08 2.39 -7.66
N VAL A 214 -9.35 3.46 -7.90
CA VAL A 214 -9.90 4.80 -7.90
C VAL A 214 -10.47 5.08 -9.29
N PRO A 215 -11.77 5.41 -9.44
CA PRO A 215 -12.37 5.65 -10.75
C PRO A 215 -11.72 6.85 -11.46
N ALA A 216 -11.45 6.72 -12.75
CA ALA A 216 -10.86 7.80 -13.56
C ALA A 216 -11.76 9.06 -13.63
N ASN A 217 -13.06 8.90 -13.40
CA ASN A 217 -14.04 9.98 -13.34
C ASN A 217 -14.36 10.44 -11.91
N ALA A 218 -13.57 10.02 -10.91
CA ALA A 218 -13.71 10.53 -9.54
C ALA A 218 -13.52 12.05 -9.53
N GLU A 219 -14.26 12.75 -8.66
CA GLU A 219 -14.13 14.19 -8.54
C GLU A 219 -12.68 14.56 -8.16
N PRO A 220 -11.98 15.34 -9.00
CA PRO A 220 -10.58 15.62 -8.76
C PRO A 220 -10.38 16.48 -7.49
N ARG A 221 -9.37 16.15 -6.70
CA ARG A 221 -9.02 16.89 -5.48
C ARG A 221 -8.65 18.37 -5.75
N LYS A 222 -8.07 18.65 -6.92
CA LYS A 222 -7.66 19.99 -7.36
C LYS A 222 -7.66 20.04 -8.89
N PRO A 223 -7.72 21.25 -9.50
CA PRO A 223 -7.64 21.38 -10.95
C PRO A 223 -6.39 20.68 -11.52
N GLY A 224 -6.57 19.89 -12.58
CA GLY A 224 -5.50 19.12 -13.21
C GLY A 224 -5.07 17.86 -12.43
N HIS A 225 -5.73 17.51 -11.35
CA HIS A 225 -5.50 16.26 -10.63
C HIS A 225 -5.96 15.06 -11.48
N VAL A 226 -5.09 14.10 -11.67
CA VAL A 226 -5.40 12.83 -12.33
C VAL A 226 -5.60 11.77 -11.25
N PRO A 227 -6.75 11.08 -11.23
CA PRO A 227 -7.02 10.03 -10.26
C PRO A 227 -6.05 8.85 -10.43
N HIS A 228 -5.39 8.48 -9.35
CA HIS A 228 -4.51 7.31 -9.23
C HIS A 228 -4.83 6.54 -7.95
N ASP A 229 -4.34 5.31 -7.83
CA ASP A 229 -4.49 4.48 -6.63
C ASP A 229 -3.14 4.07 -5.99
N ASP A 230 -2.02 4.69 -6.41
CA ASP A 230 -0.66 4.31 -6.01
C ASP A 230 -0.42 4.36 -4.49
N LEU A 231 -0.89 5.44 -3.82
CA LEU A 231 -0.70 5.58 -2.36
C LEU A 231 -1.55 4.57 -1.58
N VAL A 232 -2.78 4.32 -2.01
CA VAL A 232 -3.63 3.33 -1.35
C VAL A 232 -3.15 1.91 -1.64
N MET A 233 -2.57 1.66 -2.81
CA MET A 233 -1.92 0.37 -3.12
C MET A 233 -0.71 0.15 -2.23
N ALA A 234 0.18 1.14 -2.10
CA ALA A 234 1.30 1.07 -1.18
C ALA A 234 0.85 0.90 0.29
N LEU A 235 -0.27 1.52 0.69
CA LEU A 235 -0.86 1.31 2.02
C LEU A 235 -1.32 -0.15 2.22
N PHE A 236 -1.93 -0.78 1.20
CA PHE A 236 -2.34 -2.18 1.29
C PHE A 236 -1.14 -3.13 1.35
N LEU A 237 -0.09 -2.84 0.59
CA LEU A 237 1.18 -3.56 0.70
C LEU A 237 1.83 -3.37 2.08
N LEU A 238 1.66 -2.20 2.73
CA LEU A 238 2.12 -1.98 4.10
C LEU A 238 1.35 -2.84 5.11
N MET A 239 0.04 -3.00 4.94
CA MET A 239 -0.75 -3.94 5.75
C MET A 239 -0.29 -5.38 5.52
N ARG A 240 0.11 -5.73 4.29
CA ARG A 240 0.71 -7.04 4.00
C ARG A 240 2.04 -7.22 4.73
N ALA A 241 2.90 -6.21 4.76
CA ALA A 241 4.15 -6.24 5.52
C ALA A 241 3.88 -6.44 7.03
N ALA A 242 2.89 -5.73 7.58
CA ALA A 242 2.49 -5.90 8.98
C ALA A 242 1.98 -7.31 9.29
N ARG A 243 1.28 -7.95 8.35
CA ARG A 243 0.80 -9.33 8.50
C ARG A 243 1.93 -10.36 8.52
N ASN A 244 3.00 -10.10 7.77
CA ASN A 244 4.14 -11.00 7.64
C ASN A 244 5.09 -10.96 8.84
N ILE A 245 4.97 -9.99 9.73
CA ILE A 245 5.93 -9.75 10.82
C ILE A 245 5.22 -9.81 12.16
N ASP A 246 5.76 -10.61 13.08
CA ASP A 246 5.30 -10.62 14.48
C ASP A 246 5.69 -9.29 15.15
N PRO A 247 4.71 -8.48 15.59
CA PRO A 247 4.96 -7.17 16.15
C PRO A 247 5.74 -7.20 17.47
N ASN A 248 5.75 -8.33 18.17
CA ASN A 248 6.45 -8.47 19.45
C ASN A 248 7.92 -8.84 19.26
N THR A 249 8.19 -9.79 18.37
CA THR A 249 9.57 -10.29 18.15
C THR A 249 10.28 -9.57 17.01
N GLY A 250 9.54 -9.00 16.03
CA GLY A 250 10.09 -8.44 14.80
C GLY A 250 10.58 -9.52 13.81
N LYS A 251 10.18 -10.77 14.01
CA LYS A 251 10.50 -11.90 13.13
C LYS A 251 9.34 -12.16 12.17
N ALA A 252 9.64 -12.83 11.06
CA ALA A 252 8.60 -13.30 10.15
C ALA A 252 7.63 -14.26 10.86
N THR A 253 6.34 -14.12 10.58
CA THR A 253 5.31 -15.02 11.09
C THR A 253 5.47 -16.41 10.47
N ALA A 254 5.11 -17.46 11.21
CA ALA A 254 5.25 -18.86 10.75
C ALA A 254 4.40 -19.17 9.50
N PHE A 255 3.39 -18.36 9.23
CA PHE A 255 2.43 -18.58 8.14
C PHE A 255 3.05 -18.55 6.73
N ASP A 256 4.13 -17.79 6.53
CA ASP A 256 4.78 -17.68 5.22
C ASP A 256 6.00 -18.63 5.04
N ARG A 257 6.47 -19.30 6.10
CA ARG A 257 7.59 -20.24 5.99
C ARG A 257 7.26 -21.52 5.21
N GLU A 258 6.00 -21.97 5.23
CA GLU A 258 5.57 -23.17 4.48
C GLU A 258 5.43 -22.93 2.97
N LYS A 259 5.34 -21.68 2.52
CA LYS A 259 5.14 -21.33 1.11
C LYS A 259 6.42 -20.94 0.37
N SER A 260 7.48 -20.61 1.09
CA SER A 260 8.80 -20.33 0.49
C SER A 260 9.59 -21.60 0.16
N GLY A 261 8.88 -22.73 0.10
CA GLY A 261 9.38 -24.08 -0.16
C GLY A 261 10.73 -24.15 -0.89
N VAL A 262 11.75 -24.41 -0.13
CA VAL A 262 12.98 -25.09 -0.55
C VAL A 262 12.84 -26.52 -0.10
#